data_ffb0f88f054c5c367ac6d874b624d24a
#
_entry.id   ffb0f88f054c5c367ac6d874b624d24a
#
_cell.length_a   1.000
_cell.length_b   1.000
_cell.length_c   1.000
_cell.angle_alpha   90.00
_cell.angle_beta   90.00
_cell.angle_gamma   90.00
#
_symmetry.space_group_name_H-M   'P 1'
#
loop_
_entity.id
_entity.type
_entity.pdbx_description
1 polymer ?
#
loop_
_entity_poly.entity_id
_entity_poly.type
_entity_poly.pdbx_seq_one_letter_code
_entity_poly.pdbx_strand_id
1 'polypeptide(L)'
;MSRETTHSMIIWSSQSWFGLSCFLSYFTSIMNSFLKLGLAPVAFLNLAVMSLCGQELPGNTAVRPIKLFEVGRYSEGVVFDHSGYGYISWDKTVTRFELNARNSTFAVTGAPNGHKILADGTHLVCDASQHAVLRMDKDGKLLEPASKECDGKPLRGPNDLTLDPKGGFYFTDPGDSSKDNLIGSIHYVDTHGKTHLVASGLAFPNGIVLTEDGKRLLVGESHFNRVLEYPVLEQGKVGPMRVFADLPKSPSGKWEDNQPDGMCLDAKGNLYVAHYGMKQVQVLDPQGKLIRQYDGGNQLTSNVAFGGPNHDQLFVTGSIKSDGTPGAVFRLDLGVPGRVILPKKP
;
A
#
# COMPACT_ATOMS: atom_id res chain seq x y z
N MET A 1 32.53 53.84 -0.08
CA MET A 1 32.98 53.56 -1.47
C MET A 1 33.41 52.11 -1.55
N SER A 2 33.09 51.47 -2.61
CA SER A 2 33.34 50.11 -3.11
C SER A 2 32.32 49.05 -2.62
N ARG A 3 31.43 48.70 -3.60
CA ARG A 3 30.54 47.54 -3.63
C ARG A 3 31.35 46.33 -4.11
N GLU A 4 31.27 45.22 -3.42
CA GLU A 4 31.64 43.91 -3.97
C GLU A 4 30.40 43.08 -4.20
N THR A 5 30.18 42.74 -5.46
CA THR A 5 29.15 41.82 -5.96
C THR A 5 29.70 40.39 -5.94
N THR A 6 29.16 39.53 -5.10
CA THR A 6 29.46 38.11 -5.12
C THR A 6 28.54 37.39 -6.12
N HIS A 7 29.12 36.81 -7.16
CA HIS A 7 28.47 35.93 -8.12
C HIS A 7 28.41 34.53 -7.52
N SER A 8 27.19 34.01 -7.30
CA SER A 8 26.97 32.60 -6.95
C SER A 8 26.98 31.77 -8.23
N MET A 9 27.99 30.94 -8.38
CA MET A 9 28.11 29.96 -9.46
C MET A 9 27.26 28.73 -9.10
N ILE A 10 26.21 28.46 -9.87
CA ILE A 10 25.43 27.23 -9.77
C ILE A 10 26.17 26.15 -10.54
N ILE A 11 26.72 25.15 -9.82
CA ILE A 11 27.36 23.98 -10.42
C ILE A 11 26.26 22.95 -10.72
N TRP A 12 25.96 22.74 -11.99
CA TRP A 12 25.10 21.64 -12.47
C TRP A 12 25.93 20.36 -12.61
N SER A 13 25.51 19.28 -11.97
CA SER A 13 26.20 17.99 -12.01
C SER A 13 26.08 17.34 -13.40
N SER A 14 27.18 16.76 -13.88
CA SER A 14 27.36 16.21 -15.23
C SER A 14 26.55 14.93 -15.55
N GLN A 15 25.73 14.41 -14.64
CA GLN A 15 24.95 13.20 -14.88
C GLN A 15 23.60 13.42 -15.61
N SER A 16 23.09 14.62 -15.68
CA SER A 16 21.83 14.93 -16.36
C SER A 16 21.95 15.09 -17.88
N TRP A 17 23.15 15.22 -18.42
CA TRP A 17 23.37 15.45 -19.86
C TRP A 17 23.42 14.16 -20.70
N PHE A 18 23.81 13.01 -20.13
CA PHE A 18 23.89 11.75 -20.87
C PHE A 18 22.51 11.18 -21.21
N GLY A 19 21.51 11.34 -20.34
CA GLY A 19 20.14 10.91 -20.61
C GLY A 19 19.44 11.73 -21.68
N LEU A 20 19.68 13.03 -21.71
CA LEU A 20 19.03 13.95 -22.67
C LEU A 20 19.60 13.80 -24.08
N SER A 21 20.90 13.54 -24.23
CA SER A 21 21.54 13.38 -25.54
C SER A 21 21.16 12.04 -26.23
N CYS A 22 21.01 10.96 -25.49
CA CYS A 22 20.52 9.68 -25.98
C CYS A 22 19.04 9.76 -26.42
N PHE A 23 18.23 10.50 -25.65
CA PHE A 23 16.80 10.69 -25.95
C PHE A 23 16.60 11.56 -27.20
N LEU A 24 17.35 12.64 -27.34
CA LEU A 24 17.32 13.51 -28.52
C LEU A 24 17.79 12.80 -29.80
N SER A 25 18.82 11.95 -29.71
CA SER A 25 19.29 11.19 -30.90
C SER A 25 18.32 10.11 -31.33
N TYR A 26 17.62 9.45 -30.41
CA TYR A 26 16.57 8.47 -30.71
C TYR A 26 15.33 9.15 -31.30
N PHE A 27 14.95 10.31 -30.78
CA PHE A 27 13.82 11.11 -31.23
C PHE A 27 14.03 11.68 -32.65
N THR A 28 15.23 12.19 -32.95
CA THR A 28 15.59 12.66 -34.31
C THR A 28 15.62 11.53 -35.31
N SER A 29 16.05 10.34 -34.95
CA SER A 29 16.05 9.16 -35.84
C SER A 29 14.62 8.71 -36.21
N ILE A 30 13.70 8.71 -35.21
CA ILE A 30 12.29 8.38 -35.43
C ILE A 30 11.60 9.44 -36.26
N MET A 31 11.82 10.75 -36.00
CA MET A 31 11.25 11.85 -36.76
C MET A 31 11.67 11.84 -38.22
N ASN A 32 12.94 11.54 -38.52
CA ASN A 32 13.44 11.44 -39.91
C ASN A 32 12.86 10.23 -40.67
N SER A 33 12.47 9.16 -39.99
CA SER A 33 11.80 8.03 -40.57
C SER A 33 10.34 8.34 -40.95
N PHE A 34 9.64 9.14 -40.14
CA PHE A 34 8.25 9.53 -40.42
C PHE A 34 8.12 10.65 -41.43
N LEU A 35 9.07 11.59 -41.53
CA LEU A 35 9.14 12.59 -42.60
C LEU A 35 9.29 11.95 -43.99
N LYS A 36 9.92 10.78 -44.10
CA LYS A 36 10.02 9.99 -45.34
C LYS A 36 8.72 9.28 -45.71
N LEU A 37 7.76 9.13 -44.78
CA LEU A 37 6.47 8.47 -44.99
C LEU A 37 5.31 9.44 -45.23
N GLY A 38 5.54 10.76 -45.26
CA GLY A 38 4.52 11.78 -45.54
C GLY A 38 3.42 11.92 -44.45
N LEU A 39 3.66 11.46 -43.25
CA LEU A 39 2.71 11.56 -42.12
C LEU A 39 2.93 12.83 -41.31
N ALA A 40 1.86 13.57 -41.04
CA ALA A 40 1.90 14.85 -40.34
C ALA A 40 2.44 14.72 -38.90
N PRO A 41 3.50 15.45 -38.50
CA PRO A 41 4.18 15.27 -37.24
C PRO A 41 3.39 15.76 -36.00
N VAL A 42 2.29 16.47 -36.19
CA VAL A 42 1.51 17.08 -35.11
C VAL A 42 0.72 16.09 -34.27
N ALA A 43 0.23 15.00 -34.85
CA ALA A 43 -0.54 13.99 -34.12
C ALA A 43 0.34 13.14 -33.17
N PHE A 44 1.58 12.87 -33.54
CA PHE A 44 2.53 12.08 -32.73
C PHE A 44 3.16 12.91 -31.60
N LEU A 45 3.33 14.21 -31.79
CA LEU A 45 3.82 15.09 -30.72
C LEU A 45 2.81 15.18 -29.59
N ASN A 46 1.51 15.20 -29.89
CA ASN A 46 0.45 15.18 -28.87
C ASN A 46 0.36 13.83 -28.12
N LEU A 47 0.58 12.68 -28.81
CA LEU A 47 0.62 11.37 -28.14
C LEU A 47 1.88 11.23 -27.24
N ALA A 48 3.03 11.72 -27.68
CA ALA A 48 4.27 11.65 -26.89
C ALA A 48 4.25 12.60 -25.69
N VAL A 49 3.63 13.77 -25.82
CA VAL A 49 3.44 14.73 -24.72
C VAL A 49 2.39 14.23 -23.73
N MET A 50 1.35 13.55 -24.17
CA MET A 50 0.38 12.89 -23.29
C MET A 50 1.00 11.69 -22.52
N SER A 51 1.99 11.01 -23.07
CA SER A 51 2.71 9.92 -22.40
C SER A 51 3.75 10.43 -21.37
N LEU A 52 4.17 11.70 -21.48
CA LEU A 52 5.09 12.35 -20.51
C LEU A 52 4.35 13.14 -19.42
N CYS A 53 3.10 13.51 -19.64
CA CYS A 53 2.20 13.96 -18.59
C CYS A 53 1.67 12.74 -17.87
N GLY A 54 2.29 12.37 -16.75
CA GLY A 54 1.86 11.22 -15.96
C GLY A 54 0.35 11.26 -15.76
N GLN A 55 -0.32 10.14 -16.03
CA GLN A 55 -1.78 10.00 -15.99
C GLN A 55 -2.34 10.58 -14.68
N GLU A 56 -3.25 11.54 -14.80
CA GLU A 56 -3.90 12.14 -13.64
C GLU A 56 -4.90 11.15 -13.02
N LEU A 57 -5.07 11.26 -11.70
CA LEU A 57 -6.09 10.48 -11.01
C LEU A 57 -7.48 10.84 -11.53
N PRO A 58 -8.32 9.85 -11.86
CA PRO A 58 -9.69 10.11 -12.29
C PRO A 58 -10.46 10.86 -11.20
N GLY A 59 -11.50 11.60 -11.60
CA GLY A 59 -12.38 12.28 -10.66
C GLY A 59 -13.14 11.28 -9.77
N ASN A 60 -13.54 11.71 -8.57
CA ASN A 60 -14.21 10.85 -7.57
C ASN A 60 -15.40 10.07 -8.13
N THR A 61 -16.20 10.70 -8.99
CA THR A 61 -17.42 10.11 -9.59
C THR A 61 -17.17 9.37 -10.89
N ALA A 62 -15.96 9.48 -11.46
CA ALA A 62 -15.61 8.82 -12.71
C ALA A 62 -15.29 7.32 -12.51
N VAL A 63 -14.98 6.92 -11.27
CA VAL A 63 -14.65 5.54 -10.90
C VAL A 63 -15.79 4.95 -10.10
N ARG A 64 -16.24 3.77 -10.51
CA ARG A 64 -17.28 3.01 -9.78
C ARG A 64 -16.71 1.67 -9.33
N PRO A 65 -17.04 1.23 -8.10
CA PRO A 65 -16.62 -0.08 -7.62
C PRO A 65 -17.32 -1.19 -8.39
N ILE A 66 -16.55 -2.15 -8.90
CA ILE A 66 -17.03 -3.35 -9.57
C ILE A 66 -16.85 -4.51 -8.60
N LYS A 67 -17.94 -5.10 -8.14
CA LYS A 67 -17.90 -6.28 -7.26
C LYS A 67 -17.41 -7.48 -8.05
N LEU A 68 -16.35 -8.14 -7.58
CA LEU A 68 -15.84 -9.37 -8.17
C LEU A 68 -16.53 -10.60 -7.59
N PHE A 69 -16.47 -10.77 -6.27
CA PHE A 69 -17.11 -11.90 -5.56
C PHE A 69 -17.34 -11.56 -4.09
N GLU A 70 -18.11 -12.43 -3.44
CA GLU A 70 -18.40 -12.34 -2.01
C GLU A 70 -17.81 -13.56 -1.27
N VAL A 71 -17.51 -13.36 0.01
CA VAL A 71 -17.13 -14.39 0.97
C VAL A 71 -18.03 -14.30 2.20
N GLY A 72 -18.02 -15.32 3.04
CA GLY A 72 -18.99 -15.46 4.13
C GLY A 72 -18.97 -14.36 5.18
N ARG A 73 -17.80 -13.74 5.41
CA ARG A 73 -17.58 -12.71 6.44
C ARG A 73 -16.64 -11.62 5.93
N TYR A 74 -16.54 -10.54 6.70
CA TYR A 74 -15.58 -9.46 6.53
C TYR A 74 -14.23 -9.95 6.02
N SER A 75 -13.73 -9.33 4.96
CA SER A 75 -12.48 -9.70 4.29
C SER A 75 -11.41 -8.63 4.47
N GLU A 76 -10.16 -9.06 4.46
CA GLU A 76 -8.96 -8.29 4.76
C GLU A 76 -7.82 -8.62 3.78
N GLY A 77 -6.65 -8.04 4.01
CA GLY A 77 -5.34 -8.46 3.57
C GLY A 77 -5.18 -8.76 2.10
N VAL A 78 -5.61 -7.87 1.19
CA VAL A 78 -5.50 -8.12 -0.25
C VAL A 78 -4.06 -7.94 -0.75
N VAL A 79 -3.57 -8.89 -1.54
CA VAL A 79 -2.25 -8.87 -2.18
C VAL A 79 -2.27 -9.66 -3.50
N PHE A 80 -1.35 -9.38 -4.41
CA PHE A 80 -1.17 -10.10 -5.67
C PHE A 80 0.22 -10.72 -5.76
N ASP A 81 0.30 -11.93 -6.32
CA ASP A 81 1.57 -12.57 -6.65
C ASP A 81 2.08 -12.17 -8.05
N HIS A 82 3.29 -12.63 -8.38
CA HIS A 82 3.92 -12.34 -9.67
C HIS A 82 3.21 -12.99 -10.87
N SER A 83 2.33 -13.95 -10.62
CA SER A 83 1.54 -14.63 -11.65
C SER A 83 0.17 -13.96 -11.87
N GLY A 84 -0.14 -12.92 -11.08
CA GLY A 84 -1.39 -12.16 -11.15
C GLY A 84 -2.55 -12.77 -10.37
N TYR A 85 -2.32 -13.81 -9.58
CA TYR A 85 -3.32 -14.28 -8.64
C TYR A 85 -3.44 -13.32 -7.46
N GLY A 86 -4.68 -13.00 -7.09
CA GLY A 86 -4.97 -12.25 -5.87
C GLY A 86 -5.20 -13.18 -4.68
N TYR A 87 -4.92 -12.66 -3.49
CA TYR A 87 -5.16 -13.34 -2.22
C TYR A 87 -5.86 -12.37 -1.28
N ILE A 88 -6.80 -12.90 -0.48
CA ILE A 88 -7.47 -12.17 0.61
C ILE A 88 -7.54 -13.03 1.85
N SER A 89 -7.60 -12.36 3.00
CA SER A 89 -7.84 -12.96 4.31
C SER A 89 -9.30 -12.77 4.72
N TRP A 90 -9.93 -13.76 5.34
CA TRP A 90 -11.25 -13.62 5.95
C TRP A 90 -11.54 -14.80 6.88
N ASP A 91 -12.25 -14.55 7.99
CA ASP A 91 -12.53 -15.54 9.02
C ASP A 91 -11.25 -16.31 9.45
N LYS A 92 -11.12 -17.57 9.07
CA LYS A 92 -9.93 -18.41 9.29
C LYS A 92 -9.20 -18.77 7.99
N THR A 93 -9.53 -18.11 6.91
CA THR A 93 -9.18 -18.56 5.56
C THR A 93 -8.36 -17.50 4.84
N VAL A 94 -7.30 -17.92 4.19
CA VAL A 94 -6.69 -17.21 3.08
C VAL A 94 -7.24 -17.77 1.78
N THR A 95 -7.86 -16.94 0.96
CA THR A 95 -8.46 -17.33 -0.33
C THR A 95 -7.63 -16.80 -1.47
N ARG A 96 -7.24 -17.65 -2.43
CA ARG A 96 -6.66 -17.26 -3.72
C ARG A 96 -7.78 -17.01 -4.73
N PHE A 97 -7.66 -15.98 -5.54
CA PHE A 97 -8.64 -15.65 -6.57
C PHE A 97 -8.00 -15.19 -7.89
N GLU A 98 -8.76 -15.33 -8.96
CA GLU A 98 -8.45 -14.81 -10.29
C GLU A 98 -9.34 -13.60 -10.61
N LEU A 99 -8.94 -12.77 -11.58
CA LEU A 99 -9.71 -11.57 -11.99
C LEU A 99 -11.09 -11.90 -12.59
N ASN A 100 -11.32 -13.15 -13.01
CA ASN A 100 -12.61 -13.66 -13.47
C ASN A 100 -13.51 -14.14 -12.32
N ALA A 101 -13.15 -13.84 -11.06
CA ALA A 101 -13.85 -14.20 -9.83
C ALA A 101 -13.76 -15.70 -9.41
N ARG A 102 -13.04 -16.54 -10.15
CA ARG A 102 -12.73 -17.89 -9.65
C ARG A 102 -11.91 -17.78 -8.38
N ASN A 103 -12.27 -18.50 -7.36
CA ASN A 103 -11.57 -18.48 -6.09
C ASN A 103 -11.55 -19.86 -5.45
N SER A 104 -10.57 -20.05 -4.56
CA SER A 104 -10.40 -21.30 -3.80
C SER A 104 -9.67 -21.02 -2.50
N THR A 105 -9.89 -21.85 -1.50
CA THR A 105 -9.10 -21.83 -0.27
C THR A 105 -7.63 -22.08 -0.61
N PHE A 106 -6.76 -21.17 -0.16
CA PHE A 106 -5.31 -21.31 -0.27
C PHE A 106 -4.72 -21.87 1.02
N ALA A 107 -5.15 -21.34 2.18
CA ALA A 107 -4.73 -21.82 3.49
C ALA A 107 -5.84 -21.60 4.53
N VAL A 108 -5.77 -22.37 5.62
CA VAL A 108 -6.61 -22.19 6.82
C VAL A 108 -5.68 -21.89 8.00
N THR A 109 -6.00 -20.84 8.76
CA THR A 109 -5.17 -20.34 9.87
C THR A 109 -6.03 -20.08 11.11
N GLY A 110 -5.79 -19.02 11.85
CA GLY A 110 -6.57 -18.62 13.03
C GLY A 110 -7.49 -17.43 12.79
N ALA A 111 -6.89 -16.27 12.55
CA ALA A 111 -7.56 -14.99 12.21
C ALA A 111 -6.62 -14.18 11.29
N PRO A 112 -6.48 -14.60 10.01
CA PRO A 112 -5.57 -13.96 9.08
C PRO A 112 -6.05 -12.54 8.75
N ASN A 113 -5.10 -11.61 8.63
CA ASN A 113 -5.36 -10.21 8.32
C ASN A 113 -4.40 -9.73 7.22
N GLY A 114 -3.53 -8.76 7.46
CA GLY A 114 -2.59 -8.21 6.50
C GLY A 114 -1.72 -9.28 5.85
N HIS A 115 -1.44 -9.12 4.55
CA HIS A 115 -0.81 -10.16 3.75
C HIS A 115 0.20 -9.54 2.77
N LYS A 116 1.41 -10.07 2.71
CA LYS A 116 2.44 -9.74 1.69
C LYS A 116 3.11 -11.02 1.20
N ILE A 117 3.73 -10.92 0.02
CA ILE A 117 4.40 -12.06 -0.63
C ILE A 117 5.84 -11.66 -0.91
N LEU A 118 6.79 -12.49 -0.51
CA LEU A 118 8.22 -12.30 -0.72
C LEU A 118 8.62 -12.65 -2.17
N ALA A 119 9.85 -12.29 -2.57
CA ALA A 119 10.39 -12.53 -3.90
C ALA A 119 10.44 -14.02 -4.28
N ASP A 120 10.63 -14.89 -3.30
CA ASP A 120 10.67 -16.34 -3.47
C ASP A 120 9.28 -17.02 -3.50
N GLY A 121 8.21 -16.21 -3.39
CA GLY A 121 6.84 -16.69 -3.33
C GLY A 121 6.36 -17.12 -1.95
N THR A 122 7.16 -16.90 -0.90
CA THR A 122 6.74 -17.10 0.49
C THR A 122 5.71 -16.06 0.88
N HIS A 123 4.61 -16.48 1.47
CA HIS A 123 3.55 -15.62 2.00
C HIS A 123 3.83 -15.27 3.47
N LEU A 124 3.66 -14.00 3.81
CA LEU A 124 3.65 -13.49 5.18
C LEU A 124 2.24 -13.00 5.51
N VAL A 125 1.64 -13.53 6.56
CA VAL A 125 0.27 -13.22 6.98
C VAL A 125 0.25 -12.88 8.46
N CYS A 126 -0.23 -11.70 8.80
CA CYS A 126 -0.53 -11.35 10.18
C CYS A 126 -1.73 -12.19 10.66
N ASP A 127 -1.59 -12.87 11.78
CA ASP A 127 -2.68 -13.68 12.37
C ASP A 127 -2.86 -13.29 13.84
N ALA A 128 -3.96 -12.56 14.09
CA ALA A 128 -4.21 -12.00 15.41
C ALA A 128 -4.49 -13.08 16.46
N SER A 129 -5.18 -14.16 16.11
CA SER A 129 -5.50 -15.23 17.07
C SER A 129 -4.34 -16.15 17.38
N GLN A 130 -3.37 -16.26 16.48
CA GLN A 130 -2.14 -16.99 16.70
C GLN A 130 -1.02 -16.12 17.28
N HIS A 131 -1.27 -14.83 17.46
CA HIS A 131 -0.28 -13.86 17.97
C HIS A 131 1.04 -13.92 17.18
N ALA A 132 0.96 -14.03 15.85
CA ALA A 132 2.12 -14.28 15.01
C ALA A 132 2.00 -13.61 13.63
N VAL A 133 3.15 -13.34 13.03
CA VAL A 133 3.24 -13.20 11.57
C VAL A 133 3.60 -14.57 11.02
N LEU A 134 2.63 -15.23 10.39
CA LEU A 134 2.75 -16.56 9.83
C LEU A 134 3.58 -16.54 8.55
N ARG A 135 4.23 -17.66 8.24
CA ARG A 135 4.84 -17.93 6.94
C ARG A 135 4.14 -19.12 6.29
N MET A 136 3.93 -19.00 5.00
CA MET A 136 3.42 -20.10 4.17
C MET A 136 4.28 -20.20 2.92
N ASP A 137 4.46 -21.41 2.42
CA ASP A 137 5.07 -21.58 1.11
C ASP A 137 4.11 -21.18 -0.01
N LYS A 138 4.59 -21.22 -1.25
CA LYS A 138 3.82 -20.88 -2.46
C LYS A 138 2.56 -21.74 -2.70
N ASP A 139 2.43 -22.85 -1.98
CA ASP A 139 1.30 -23.79 -2.08
C ASP A 139 0.35 -23.69 -0.87
N GLY A 140 0.61 -22.73 0.05
CA GLY A 140 -0.23 -22.46 1.23
C GLY A 140 0.07 -23.31 2.45
N LYS A 141 1.14 -24.11 2.42
CA LYS A 141 1.57 -24.90 3.58
C LYS A 141 2.22 -23.99 4.62
N LEU A 142 1.74 -24.10 5.86
CA LEU A 142 2.32 -23.38 6.99
C LEU A 142 3.78 -23.83 7.24
N LEU A 143 4.63 -22.85 7.46
CA LEU A 143 6.02 -22.98 7.86
C LEU A 143 6.19 -22.43 9.29
N GLU A 144 7.43 -22.42 9.81
CA GLU A 144 7.72 -21.72 11.06
C GLU A 144 7.35 -20.23 10.94
N PRO A 145 6.66 -19.64 11.93
CA PRO A 145 6.29 -18.23 11.90
C PRO A 145 7.49 -17.32 11.68
N ALA A 146 7.28 -16.23 10.95
CA ALA A 146 8.30 -15.20 10.75
C ALA A 146 8.53 -14.38 12.04
N SER A 147 7.48 -14.23 12.87
CA SER A 147 7.55 -13.57 14.18
C SER A 147 6.42 -14.04 15.08
N LYS A 148 6.69 -14.25 16.36
CA LYS A 148 5.70 -14.55 17.41
C LYS A 148 6.00 -13.88 18.74
N GLU A 149 7.15 -13.22 18.85
CA GLU A 149 7.59 -12.54 20.03
C GLU A 149 8.53 -11.38 19.71
N CYS A 150 8.71 -10.47 20.65
CA CYS A 150 9.73 -9.44 20.66
C CYS A 150 10.36 -9.36 22.05
N ASP A 151 11.69 -9.58 22.16
CA ASP A 151 12.44 -9.59 23.42
C ASP A 151 11.84 -10.48 24.51
N GLY A 152 11.42 -11.71 24.13
CA GLY A 152 10.82 -12.72 25.00
C GLY A 152 9.37 -12.44 25.39
N LYS A 153 8.72 -11.42 24.83
CA LYS A 153 7.31 -11.11 25.05
C LYS A 153 6.48 -11.53 23.84
N PRO A 154 5.40 -12.29 24.01
CA PRO A 154 4.51 -12.64 22.91
C PRO A 154 3.95 -11.38 22.23
N LEU A 155 3.72 -11.46 20.92
CA LEU A 155 2.96 -10.46 20.17
C LEU A 155 1.51 -10.42 20.69
N ARG A 156 0.84 -9.28 20.53
CA ARG A 156 -0.53 -9.06 21.04
C ARG A 156 -1.63 -9.44 20.05
N GLY A 157 -1.36 -9.29 18.78
CA GLY A 157 -2.31 -9.55 17.68
C GLY A 157 -1.90 -8.76 16.45
N PRO A 158 -0.88 -9.24 15.69
CA PRO A 158 -0.42 -8.60 14.46
C PRO A 158 -1.55 -8.33 13.49
N ASN A 159 -1.55 -7.13 12.86
CA ASN A 159 -2.64 -6.69 11.99
C ASN A 159 -2.19 -6.53 10.53
N ASP A 160 -1.29 -5.60 10.20
CA ASP A 160 -0.84 -5.38 8.82
C ASP A 160 0.70 -5.29 8.74
N LEU A 161 1.24 -5.43 7.52
CA LEU A 161 2.69 -5.46 7.32
C LEU A 161 3.10 -4.84 5.97
N THR A 162 4.36 -4.37 5.90
CA THR A 162 4.99 -3.86 4.69
C THR A 162 6.41 -4.35 4.55
N LEU A 163 6.82 -4.73 3.33
CA LEU A 163 8.16 -5.24 3.05
C LEU A 163 9.20 -4.11 2.98
N ASP A 164 10.38 -4.37 3.49
CA ASP A 164 11.56 -3.53 3.28
C ASP A 164 12.33 -4.04 2.05
N PRO A 165 12.57 -3.20 1.02
CA PRO A 165 13.36 -3.58 -0.16
C PRO A 165 14.79 -4.04 0.16
N LYS A 166 15.32 -3.67 1.32
CA LYS A 166 16.64 -4.09 1.81
C LYS A 166 16.63 -5.45 2.52
N GLY A 167 15.45 -6.08 2.58
CA GLY A 167 15.18 -7.30 3.32
C GLY A 167 14.58 -7.02 4.70
N GLY A 168 13.81 -7.97 5.22
CA GLY A 168 12.99 -7.77 6.41
C GLY A 168 11.63 -7.14 6.10
N PHE A 169 10.86 -6.83 7.16
CA PHE A 169 9.55 -6.24 7.03
C PHE A 169 9.11 -5.55 8.34
N TYR A 170 8.28 -4.51 8.21
CA TYR A 170 7.59 -3.88 9.34
C TYR A 170 6.19 -4.44 9.48
N PHE A 171 5.68 -4.50 10.71
CA PHE A 171 4.29 -4.86 10.98
C PHE A 171 3.73 -4.12 12.19
N THR A 172 2.40 -3.97 12.20
CA THR A 172 1.66 -3.40 13.32
C THR A 172 1.14 -4.50 14.24
N ASP A 173 1.19 -4.24 15.55
CA ASP A 173 0.72 -5.15 16.61
C ASP A 173 -0.17 -4.37 17.57
N PRO A 174 -1.44 -4.09 17.17
CA PRO A 174 -2.36 -3.31 17.97
C PRO A 174 -2.79 -4.01 19.26
N GLY A 175 -3.03 -5.33 19.24
CA GLY A 175 -3.73 -6.00 20.34
C GLY A 175 -5.04 -5.28 20.68
N ASP A 176 -5.35 -5.14 21.97
CA ASP A 176 -6.53 -4.44 22.48
C ASP A 176 -6.27 -2.95 22.74
N SER A 177 -5.35 -2.33 22.01
CA SER A 177 -5.03 -0.91 22.19
C SER A 177 -6.21 -0.01 21.79
N SER A 178 -6.35 1.09 22.51
CA SER A 178 -7.41 2.08 22.32
C SER A 178 -6.92 3.47 22.67
N LYS A 179 -7.79 4.49 22.57
CA LYS A 179 -7.48 5.86 23.04
C LYS A 179 -7.15 5.90 24.53
N ASP A 180 -7.76 5.02 25.32
CA ASP A 180 -7.59 4.96 26.77
C ASP A 180 -6.51 3.94 27.18
N ASN A 181 -6.04 3.13 26.23
CA ASN A 181 -5.03 2.08 26.46
C ASN A 181 -4.03 2.04 25.29
N LEU A 182 -3.02 2.91 25.36
CA LEU A 182 -2.04 3.11 24.28
C LEU A 182 -0.94 2.03 24.30
N ILE A 183 -1.30 0.76 24.11
CA ILE A 183 -0.36 -0.37 24.09
C ILE A 183 0.03 -0.85 22.69
N GLY A 184 -0.60 -0.33 21.65
CA GLY A 184 -0.28 -0.68 20.27
C GLY A 184 1.17 -0.38 19.89
N SER A 185 1.75 -1.22 19.07
CA SER A 185 3.17 -1.15 18.70
C SER A 185 3.41 -1.42 17.22
N ILE A 186 4.59 -1.01 16.76
CA ILE A 186 5.16 -1.31 15.45
C ILE A 186 6.43 -2.11 15.70
N HIS A 187 6.62 -3.16 14.92
CA HIS A 187 7.80 -4.02 14.97
C HIS A 187 8.48 -4.11 13.61
N TYR A 188 9.74 -4.53 13.63
CA TYR A 188 10.53 -4.85 12.44
C TYR A 188 11.15 -6.24 12.61
N VAL A 189 11.01 -7.08 11.60
CA VAL A 189 11.72 -8.35 11.52
C VAL A 189 12.89 -8.18 10.56
N ASP A 190 14.10 -8.40 11.05
CA ASP A 190 15.32 -8.27 10.25
C ASP A 190 15.58 -9.50 9.36
N THR A 191 16.60 -9.43 8.54
CA THR A 191 16.99 -10.52 7.61
C THR A 191 17.44 -11.80 8.30
N HIS A 192 17.71 -11.76 9.62
CA HIS A 192 18.04 -12.92 10.44
C HIS A 192 16.83 -13.51 11.16
N GLY A 193 15.62 -12.91 10.96
CA GLY A 193 14.39 -13.32 11.59
C GLY A 193 14.20 -12.81 13.03
N LYS A 194 15.06 -11.88 13.49
CA LYS A 194 14.89 -11.26 14.81
C LYS A 194 13.89 -10.13 14.74
N THR A 195 12.96 -10.11 15.70
CA THR A 195 11.95 -9.06 15.86
C THR A 195 12.48 -7.96 16.77
N HIS A 196 12.30 -6.71 16.34
CA HIS A 196 12.70 -5.49 17.05
C HIS A 196 11.49 -4.60 17.27
N LEU A 197 11.36 -4.00 18.45
CA LEU A 197 10.37 -2.96 18.70
C LEU A 197 10.82 -1.65 18.01
N VAL A 198 9.96 -1.10 17.16
CA VAL A 198 10.21 0.16 16.41
C VAL A 198 9.57 1.35 17.12
N ALA A 199 8.30 1.23 17.48
CA ALA A 199 7.55 2.25 18.20
C ALA A 199 6.42 1.61 19.02
N SER A 200 5.94 2.31 20.04
CA SER A 200 4.83 1.89 20.91
C SER A 200 4.04 3.10 21.40
N GLY A 201 3.00 2.86 22.17
CA GLY A 201 2.16 3.94 22.69
C GLY A 201 1.10 4.40 21.70
N LEU A 202 0.62 3.50 20.82
CA LEU A 202 -0.33 3.79 19.76
C LEU A 202 -1.74 3.27 20.07
N ALA A 203 -2.74 3.96 19.53
CA ALA A 203 -4.16 3.62 19.64
C ALA A 203 -4.62 2.88 18.38
N PHE A 204 -4.48 1.58 18.35
CA PHE A 204 -4.83 0.68 17.26
C PHE A 204 -4.09 1.02 15.97
N PRO A 205 -2.73 0.87 15.93
CA PRO A 205 -1.98 0.95 14.68
C PRO A 205 -2.43 -0.18 13.75
N ASN A 206 -2.80 0.17 12.50
CA ASN A 206 -3.39 -0.74 11.54
C ASN A 206 -2.55 -0.76 10.25
N GLY A 207 -3.08 -0.28 9.12
CA GLY A 207 -2.38 -0.28 7.86
C GLY A 207 -0.99 0.37 7.96
N ILE A 208 -0.01 -0.21 7.27
CA ILE A 208 1.39 0.23 7.32
C ILE A 208 2.03 0.15 5.94
N VAL A 209 2.70 1.21 5.51
CA VAL A 209 3.46 1.23 4.26
C VAL A 209 4.80 1.94 4.43
N LEU A 210 5.83 1.38 3.82
CA LEU A 210 7.13 2.01 3.68
C LEU A 210 7.17 2.75 2.33
N THR A 211 7.63 4.00 2.26
CA THR A 211 7.76 4.72 0.98
C THR A 211 8.80 4.07 0.06
N GLU A 212 8.75 4.34 -1.24
CA GLU A 212 9.62 3.69 -2.23
C GLU A 212 11.11 3.94 -1.97
N ASP A 213 11.44 5.13 -1.52
CA ASP A 213 12.81 5.50 -1.14
C ASP A 213 13.27 4.91 0.21
N GLY A 214 12.37 4.21 0.91
CA GLY A 214 12.63 3.60 2.22
C GLY A 214 12.84 4.59 3.36
N LYS A 215 12.49 5.89 3.17
CA LYS A 215 12.81 6.94 4.13
C LYS A 215 11.66 7.30 5.08
N ARG A 216 10.44 6.88 4.76
CA ARG A 216 9.26 7.18 5.58
C ARG A 216 8.43 5.93 5.77
N LEU A 217 8.04 5.68 7.02
CA LEU A 217 7.08 4.67 7.40
C LEU A 217 5.76 5.37 7.73
N LEU A 218 4.70 5.08 6.98
CA LEU A 218 3.36 5.63 7.18
C LEU A 218 2.50 4.58 7.86
N VAL A 219 1.76 4.98 8.91
CA VAL A 219 0.96 4.08 9.73
C VAL A 219 -0.41 4.66 10.00
N GLY A 220 -1.47 3.93 9.69
CA GLY A 220 -2.83 4.27 10.08
C GLY A 220 -3.02 4.07 11.58
N GLU A 221 -3.44 5.10 12.30
CA GLU A 221 -3.84 5.00 13.71
C GLU A 221 -5.36 5.09 13.79
N SER A 222 -6.01 3.91 13.81
CA SER A 222 -7.46 3.79 13.58
C SER A 222 -8.28 4.57 14.59
N HIS A 223 -7.98 4.45 15.86
CA HIS A 223 -8.78 5.08 16.91
C HIS A 223 -8.65 6.62 16.98
N PHE A 224 -7.61 7.19 16.37
CA PHE A 224 -7.47 8.64 16.24
C PHE A 224 -7.84 9.18 14.84
N ASN A 225 -8.26 8.31 13.93
CA ASN A 225 -8.66 8.67 12.57
C ASN A 225 -7.59 9.50 11.83
N ARG A 226 -6.34 9.03 11.90
CA ARG A 226 -5.19 9.74 11.31
C ARG A 226 -4.14 8.79 10.74
N VAL A 227 -3.30 9.32 9.88
CA VAL A 227 -2.09 8.65 9.41
C VAL A 227 -0.89 9.31 10.08
N LEU A 228 -0.01 8.48 10.63
CA LEU A 228 1.25 8.88 11.24
C LEU A 228 2.40 8.69 10.24
N GLU A 229 3.44 9.51 10.38
CA GLU A 229 4.70 9.36 9.65
C GLU A 229 5.86 9.26 10.61
N TYR A 230 6.73 8.28 10.35
CA TYR A 230 8.00 8.10 11.02
C TYR A 230 9.13 8.23 10.00
N PRO A 231 10.11 9.14 10.15
CA PRO A 231 11.32 9.11 9.34
C PRO A 231 12.13 7.85 9.67
N VAL A 232 12.47 7.08 8.64
CA VAL A 232 13.30 5.88 8.80
C VAL A 232 14.77 6.31 8.79
N LEU A 233 15.46 6.08 9.90
CA LEU A 233 16.88 6.39 10.08
C LEU A 233 17.77 5.26 9.57
N GLU A 234 17.39 4.03 9.92
CA GLU A 234 17.96 2.77 9.45
C GLU A 234 16.91 1.66 9.55
N GLN A 235 17.20 0.47 9.03
CA GLN A 235 16.29 -0.67 9.10
C GLN A 235 15.88 -0.96 10.55
N GLY A 236 14.56 -0.99 10.80
CA GLY A 236 14.01 -1.22 12.13
C GLY A 236 14.16 -0.06 13.12
N LYS A 237 14.68 1.10 12.70
CA LYS A 237 14.86 2.26 13.57
C LYS A 237 14.30 3.54 12.94
N VAL A 238 13.44 4.22 13.68
CA VAL A 238 12.75 5.41 13.21
C VAL A 238 13.06 6.63 14.08
N GLY A 239 12.88 7.81 13.52
CA GLY A 239 12.94 9.08 14.24
C GLY A 239 11.59 9.46 14.87
N PRO A 240 11.48 10.68 15.38
CA PRO A 240 10.25 11.17 16.02
C PRO A 240 9.05 11.13 15.08
N MET A 241 7.92 10.64 15.58
CA MET A 241 6.63 10.60 14.89
C MET A 241 6.06 12.00 14.67
N ARG A 242 5.41 12.18 13.52
CA ARG A 242 4.51 13.32 13.28
C ARG A 242 3.17 12.83 12.70
N VAL A 243 2.12 13.63 12.83
CA VAL A 243 0.88 13.40 12.09
C VAL A 243 1.13 13.74 10.63
N PHE A 244 0.95 12.76 9.74
CA PHE A 244 1.02 12.94 8.29
C PHE A 244 -0.26 13.58 7.75
N ALA A 245 -1.42 13.05 8.18
CA ALA A 245 -2.73 13.57 7.83
C ALA A 245 -3.79 13.15 8.85
N ASP A 246 -4.68 14.07 9.20
CA ASP A 246 -5.98 13.74 9.77
C ASP A 246 -6.94 13.40 8.62
N LEU A 247 -7.72 12.33 8.78
CA LEU A 247 -8.66 11.90 7.76
C LEU A 247 -10.05 12.55 7.92
N PRO A 248 -10.85 12.61 6.85
CA PRO A 248 -12.23 13.09 6.92
C PRO A 248 -13.03 12.33 7.97
N LYS A 249 -14.00 13.01 8.58
CA LYS A 249 -14.88 12.42 9.58
C LYS A 249 -16.20 12.00 8.93
N SER A 250 -16.73 10.85 9.34
CA SER A 250 -18.06 10.41 8.94
C SER A 250 -19.14 11.40 9.43
N PRO A 251 -20.14 11.69 8.60
CA PRO A 251 -21.31 12.46 9.04
C PRO A 251 -22.07 11.82 10.21
N SER A 252 -21.91 10.52 10.46
CA SER A 252 -22.53 9.82 11.60
C SER A 252 -22.03 10.33 12.96
N GLY A 253 -20.83 10.93 12.99
CA GLY A 253 -20.16 11.35 14.21
C GLY A 253 -19.63 10.21 15.08
N LYS A 254 -19.88 8.96 14.70
CA LYS A 254 -19.41 7.78 15.44
C LYS A 254 -17.93 7.54 15.12
N TRP A 255 -17.14 7.22 16.15
CA TRP A 255 -15.72 6.94 15.96
C TRP A 255 -15.48 5.63 15.19
N GLU A 256 -16.38 4.65 15.36
CA GLU A 256 -16.34 3.36 14.67
C GLU A 256 -16.45 3.48 13.15
N ASP A 257 -17.06 4.58 12.67
CA ASP A 257 -17.20 4.87 11.24
C ASP A 257 -16.03 5.72 10.70
N ASN A 258 -14.94 5.86 11.47
CA ASN A 258 -13.81 6.76 11.16
C ASN A 258 -12.48 6.09 11.47
N GLN A 259 -12.18 4.97 10.84
CA GLN A 259 -10.96 4.24 11.13
C GLN A 259 -10.12 4.03 9.85
N PRO A 260 -8.93 4.67 9.70
CA PRO A 260 -7.98 4.24 8.70
C PRO A 260 -7.60 2.79 8.94
N ASP A 261 -7.66 2.01 7.87
CA ASP A 261 -7.38 0.59 7.86
C ASP A 261 -6.22 0.29 6.91
N GLY A 262 -6.23 -0.75 6.12
CA GLY A 262 -5.16 -1.10 5.21
C GLY A 262 -4.83 -0.02 4.19
N MET A 263 -3.58 0.04 3.75
CA MET A 263 -3.05 1.11 2.91
C MET A 263 -2.11 0.59 1.81
N CYS A 264 -2.06 1.31 0.70
CA CYS A 264 -1.06 1.10 -0.36
C CYS A 264 -0.65 2.42 -1.03
N LEU A 265 0.40 2.37 -1.85
CA LEU A 265 0.91 3.53 -2.61
C LEU A 265 0.73 3.30 -4.10
N ASP A 266 0.49 4.38 -4.86
CA ASP A 266 0.71 4.36 -6.31
C ASP A 266 2.18 4.69 -6.65
N ALA A 267 2.51 4.61 -7.95
CA ALA A 267 3.87 4.87 -8.43
C ALA A 267 4.30 6.34 -8.30
N LYS A 268 3.38 7.28 -8.02
CA LYS A 268 3.67 8.68 -7.74
C LYS A 268 3.86 8.96 -6.24
N GLY A 269 3.65 7.94 -5.40
CA GLY A 269 3.72 8.03 -3.94
C GLY A 269 2.45 8.58 -3.30
N ASN A 270 1.32 8.65 -4.02
CA ASN A 270 0.03 8.93 -3.39
C ASN A 270 -0.38 7.74 -2.52
N LEU A 271 -0.87 8.04 -1.32
CA LEU A 271 -1.29 7.05 -0.34
C LEU A 271 -2.80 6.80 -0.48
N TYR A 272 -3.17 5.55 -0.67
CA TYR A 272 -4.55 5.07 -0.67
C TYR A 272 -4.84 4.43 0.68
N VAL A 273 -5.85 4.95 1.38
CA VAL A 273 -6.24 4.50 2.72
C VAL A 273 -7.64 3.94 2.65
N ALA A 274 -7.81 2.66 2.93
CA ALA A 274 -9.12 2.09 3.21
C ALA A 274 -9.70 2.77 4.45
N HIS A 275 -10.91 3.31 4.35
CA HIS A 275 -11.52 4.05 5.44
C HIS A 275 -12.75 3.31 5.95
N TYR A 276 -12.53 2.49 6.96
CA TYR A 276 -13.54 1.66 7.60
C TYR A 276 -14.71 2.50 8.11
N GLY A 277 -15.93 2.03 7.83
CA GLY A 277 -17.18 2.70 8.20
C GLY A 277 -17.62 3.79 7.24
N MET A 278 -16.72 4.34 6.41
CA MET A 278 -17.06 5.42 5.46
C MET A 278 -17.39 4.94 4.05
N LYS A 279 -17.23 3.66 3.74
CA LYS A 279 -17.41 3.14 2.38
C LYS A 279 -16.46 3.79 1.36
N GLN A 280 -15.32 4.29 1.81
CA GLN A 280 -14.43 5.10 0.98
C GLN A 280 -12.99 4.61 1.03
N VAL A 281 -12.28 4.92 -0.06
CA VAL A 281 -10.82 4.94 -0.12
C VAL A 281 -10.40 6.40 -0.21
N GLN A 282 -9.66 6.88 0.80
CA GLN A 282 -9.08 8.23 0.82
C GLN A 282 -7.76 8.21 0.07
N VAL A 283 -7.50 9.18 -0.80
CA VAL A 283 -6.22 9.30 -1.49
C VAL A 283 -5.53 10.59 -1.07
N LEU A 284 -4.36 10.44 -0.48
CA LEU A 284 -3.53 11.53 -0.01
C LEU A 284 -2.31 11.69 -0.95
N ASP A 285 -1.93 12.93 -1.24
CA ASP A 285 -0.67 13.16 -1.96
C ASP A 285 0.56 12.88 -1.06
N PRO A 286 1.79 12.89 -1.60
CA PRO A 286 3.01 12.65 -0.82
C PRO A 286 3.25 13.66 0.32
N GLN A 287 2.49 14.75 0.40
CA GLN A 287 2.53 15.75 1.45
C GLN A 287 1.42 15.57 2.49
N GLY A 288 0.52 14.57 2.31
CA GLY A 288 -0.57 14.27 3.22
C GLY A 288 -1.88 15.04 2.93
N LYS A 289 -1.94 15.77 1.82
CA LYS A 289 -3.16 16.47 1.42
C LYS A 289 -4.14 15.49 0.77
N LEU A 290 -5.40 15.51 1.20
CA LEU A 290 -6.47 14.75 0.57
C LEU A 290 -6.73 15.28 -0.85
N ILE A 291 -6.60 14.39 -1.86
CA ILE A 291 -6.76 14.74 -3.28
C ILE A 291 -7.90 14.00 -3.97
N ARG A 292 -8.29 12.81 -3.47
CA ARG A 292 -9.43 12.02 -4.00
C ARG A 292 -10.11 11.25 -2.88
N GLN A 293 -11.39 10.90 -3.13
CA GLN A 293 -12.21 10.03 -2.29
C GLN A 293 -13.01 9.12 -3.20
N TYR A 294 -12.70 7.84 -3.26
CA TYR A 294 -13.40 6.87 -4.09
C TYR A 294 -14.38 6.04 -3.26
N ASP A 295 -15.55 5.73 -3.82
CA ASP A 295 -16.44 4.71 -3.28
C ASP A 295 -15.69 3.36 -3.29
N GLY A 296 -15.49 2.75 -2.13
CA GLY A 296 -14.79 1.48 -1.97
C GLY A 296 -15.66 0.24 -2.25
N GLY A 297 -16.99 0.44 -2.43
CA GLY A 297 -17.96 -0.64 -2.60
C GLY A 297 -18.42 -1.27 -1.28
N ASN A 298 -17.50 -1.51 -0.36
CA ASN A 298 -17.73 -2.08 0.96
C ASN A 298 -18.10 -0.99 1.98
N GLN A 299 -19.15 -1.18 2.77
CA GLN A 299 -19.50 -0.27 3.87
C GLN A 299 -18.37 -0.21 4.91
N LEU A 300 -17.84 -1.37 5.26
CA LEU A 300 -16.66 -1.51 6.09
C LEU A 300 -15.46 -1.79 5.16
N THR A 301 -14.88 -0.75 4.61
CA THR A 301 -13.71 -0.83 3.73
C THR A 301 -12.46 -1.12 4.57
N SER A 302 -11.78 -2.25 4.33
CA SER A 302 -10.71 -2.76 5.20
C SER A 302 -9.32 -2.64 4.63
N ASN A 303 -9.07 -3.13 3.42
CA ASN A 303 -7.73 -3.16 2.87
C ASN A 303 -7.73 -2.84 1.37
N VAL A 304 -6.59 -2.39 0.86
CA VAL A 304 -6.41 -1.99 -0.53
C VAL A 304 -5.07 -2.46 -1.08
N ALA A 305 -5.06 -2.92 -2.33
CA ALA A 305 -3.84 -3.20 -3.07
C ALA A 305 -4.04 -2.97 -4.57
N PHE A 306 -3.00 -2.51 -5.22
CA PHE A 306 -2.95 -2.49 -6.68
C PHE A 306 -2.70 -3.88 -7.25
N GLY A 307 -3.33 -4.17 -8.38
CA GLY A 307 -3.21 -5.43 -9.11
C GLY A 307 -3.70 -5.29 -10.55
N GLY A 308 -4.03 -6.42 -11.17
CA GLY A 308 -4.45 -6.47 -12.55
C GLY A 308 -3.28 -6.55 -13.52
N PRO A 309 -3.55 -6.76 -14.83
CA PRO A 309 -2.51 -7.02 -15.84
C PRO A 309 -1.49 -5.89 -15.99
N ASN A 310 -1.93 -4.64 -15.84
CA ASN A 310 -1.09 -3.45 -15.93
C ASN A 310 -0.74 -2.87 -14.55
N HIS A 311 -1.14 -3.55 -13.46
CA HIS A 311 -0.98 -3.07 -12.09
C HIS A 311 -1.58 -1.66 -11.85
N ASP A 312 -2.70 -1.36 -12.51
CA ASP A 312 -3.39 -0.06 -12.54
C ASP A 312 -4.84 -0.12 -12.02
N GLN A 313 -5.20 -1.25 -11.44
CA GLN A 313 -6.49 -1.50 -10.82
C GLN A 313 -6.31 -1.60 -9.30
N LEU A 314 -7.15 -0.88 -8.55
CA LEU A 314 -7.16 -0.96 -7.09
C LEU A 314 -8.22 -1.97 -6.64
N PHE A 315 -7.80 -2.95 -5.85
CA PHE A 315 -8.68 -3.94 -5.24
C PHE A 315 -8.95 -3.57 -3.78
N VAL A 316 -10.21 -3.69 -3.38
CA VAL A 316 -10.71 -3.22 -2.09
C VAL A 316 -11.45 -4.37 -1.41
N THR A 317 -11.01 -4.72 -0.20
CA THR A 317 -11.67 -5.69 0.68
C THR A 317 -12.57 -5.02 1.72
N GLY A 318 -13.31 -5.82 2.45
CA GLY A 318 -14.19 -5.37 3.53
C GLY A 318 -15.47 -6.18 3.60
N SER A 319 -16.57 -5.54 4.08
CA SER A 319 -17.91 -6.09 4.02
C SER A 319 -18.92 -5.10 3.45
N ILE A 320 -19.90 -5.64 2.74
CA ILE A 320 -20.95 -4.84 2.08
C ILE A 320 -21.82 -4.13 3.12
N LYS A 321 -22.05 -4.77 4.27
CA LYS A 321 -22.89 -4.24 5.36
C LYS A 321 -22.07 -3.98 6.62
N SER A 322 -22.64 -3.15 7.49
CA SER A 322 -22.04 -2.79 8.78
C SER A 322 -22.05 -3.92 9.81
N ASP A 323 -22.78 -5.02 9.57
CA ASP A 323 -22.76 -6.22 10.42
C ASP A 323 -21.58 -7.17 10.11
N GLY A 324 -20.72 -6.82 9.15
CA GLY A 324 -19.58 -7.62 8.74
C GLY A 324 -19.89 -8.72 7.73
N THR A 325 -21.14 -8.77 7.18
CA THR A 325 -21.58 -9.83 6.26
C THR A 325 -22.39 -9.32 5.07
N PRO A 326 -22.22 -9.88 3.86
CA PRO A 326 -21.09 -10.68 3.43
C PRO A 326 -19.83 -9.82 3.28
N GLY A 327 -18.66 -10.45 3.36
CA GLY A 327 -17.42 -9.86 2.89
C GLY A 327 -17.40 -9.81 1.37
N ALA A 328 -16.65 -8.85 0.79
CA ALA A 328 -16.56 -8.77 -0.66
C ALA A 328 -15.23 -8.15 -1.12
N VAL A 329 -14.85 -8.52 -2.35
CA VAL A 329 -13.77 -7.87 -3.10
C VAL A 329 -14.36 -7.02 -4.19
N PHE A 330 -13.98 -5.74 -4.19
CA PHE A 330 -14.30 -4.79 -5.25
C PHE A 330 -13.05 -4.40 -6.01
N ARG A 331 -13.23 -4.01 -7.27
CA ARG A 331 -12.18 -3.46 -8.14
C ARG A 331 -12.56 -2.04 -8.56
N LEU A 332 -11.59 -1.14 -8.49
CA LEU A 332 -11.66 0.22 -9.02
C LEU A 332 -10.67 0.34 -10.18
N ASP A 333 -11.15 0.61 -11.38
CA ASP A 333 -10.31 0.79 -12.57
C ASP A 333 -9.78 2.23 -12.57
N LEU A 334 -8.61 2.45 -11.95
CA LEU A 334 -8.01 3.77 -11.77
C LEU A 334 -7.16 4.21 -12.97
N GLY A 335 -6.57 3.27 -13.69
CA GLY A 335 -5.71 3.54 -14.82
C GLY A 335 -4.39 4.22 -14.45
N VAL A 336 -4.06 4.36 -13.17
CA VAL A 336 -2.77 4.86 -12.69
C VAL A 336 -1.97 3.69 -12.12
N PRO A 337 -0.66 3.58 -12.41
CA PRO A 337 0.12 2.45 -11.96
C PRO A 337 0.28 2.47 -10.43
N GLY A 338 -0.03 1.35 -9.79
CA GLY A 338 0.27 1.12 -8.39
C GLY A 338 1.77 0.90 -8.18
N ARG A 339 2.23 1.17 -6.96
CA ARG A 339 3.57 0.76 -6.56
C ARG A 339 3.62 -0.75 -6.37
N VAL A 340 4.57 -1.41 -7.03
CA VAL A 340 4.83 -2.83 -6.82
C VAL A 340 5.57 -3.01 -5.50
N ILE A 341 4.91 -3.58 -4.50
CA ILE A 341 5.51 -3.90 -3.20
C ILE A 341 6.24 -5.25 -3.25
N LEU A 342 5.82 -6.13 -4.16
CA LEU A 342 6.50 -7.39 -4.41
C LEU A 342 7.94 -7.11 -4.88
N PRO A 343 8.97 -7.57 -4.16
CA PRO A 343 10.33 -7.49 -4.67
C PRO A 343 10.39 -8.19 -6.03
N LYS A 344 11.11 -7.61 -6.98
CA LYS A 344 11.32 -8.26 -8.28
C LYS A 344 11.91 -9.65 -8.03
N LYS A 345 11.38 -10.63 -8.75
CA LYS A 345 11.97 -11.97 -8.78
C LYS A 345 13.43 -11.83 -9.23
N PRO A 346 14.41 -12.42 -8.51
CA PRO A 346 15.81 -12.34 -8.92
C PRO A 346 16.05 -12.98 -10.28
#